data_217f25cc4e8dc135ec5ad37dbd91aa88
#
_entry.id   217f25cc4e8dc135ec5ad37dbd91aa88
#
_cell.length_a   1.000
_cell.length_b   1.000
_cell.length_c   1.000
_cell.angle_alpha   90.00
_cell.angle_beta   90.00
_cell.angle_gamma   90.00
#
_symmetry.space_group_name_H-M   'P 1'
#
loop_
_entity.id
_entity.type
_entity.pdbx_description
1 polymer ?
#
loop_
_entity_poly.entity_id
_entity_poly.type
_entity_poly.pdbx_seq_one_letter_code
_entity_poly.pdbx_strand_id
1 'polypeptide(L)'
;GADGIGIMSPAFFQMDEEALFQYYRDVIKGLPENFPVYIYNIPGCTTNDVKPGLLQKLMEEFPNIVGIKYSSPDLMRVEDYLETDGRKPELLIGCDSLFLQCLMTGGVGTVTGPGSIFHERFTRLYRQYQEGDYAGAAMTQKKIVETDRKLVGIPGIPALKTLLKLRGVIRTDVCRGPLRPLKEDEKRILEEIYAAYCEEEGIHE
;
A
#
# COMPACT_ATOMS: atom_id res chain seq x y z
N GLY A 1 -9.41 -19.30 4.63
CA GLY A 1 -8.00 -19.45 4.65
C GLY A 1 -7.20 -18.14 4.61
N ALA A 2 -7.76 -17.01 5.08
CA ALA A 2 -6.97 -15.78 5.29
C ALA A 2 -6.43 -15.77 6.72
N ASP A 3 -5.22 -15.24 6.89
CA ASP A 3 -4.53 -15.16 8.19
C ASP A 3 -4.78 -13.81 8.89
N GLY A 4 -5.39 -12.86 8.20
CA GLY A 4 -5.78 -11.54 8.68
C GLY A 4 -6.50 -10.76 7.60
N ILE A 5 -7.03 -9.57 7.94
CA ILE A 5 -7.72 -8.70 6.99
C ILE A 5 -7.33 -7.23 7.15
N GLY A 6 -7.46 -6.49 6.04
CA GLY A 6 -7.49 -5.02 6.05
C GLY A 6 -8.91 -4.53 5.85
N ILE A 7 -9.43 -3.74 6.79
CA ILE A 7 -10.77 -3.16 6.73
C ILE A 7 -10.67 -1.71 6.28
N MET A 8 -11.18 -1.43 5.07
CA MET A 8 -11.23 -0.08 4.53
C MET A 8 -12.40 0.69 5.13
N SER A 9 -12.24 2.01 5.32
CA SER A 9 -13.36 2.87 5.70
C SER A 9 -14.45 2.88 4.62
N PRO A 10 -15.72 3.08 4.99
CA PRO A 10 -16.80 3.20 4.02
C PRO A 10 -16.51 4.28 2.97
N ALA A 11 -16.94 4.04 1.73
CA ALA A 11 -16.79 4.99 0.64
C ALA A 11 -18.13 5.68 0.34
N PHE A 12 -18.07 6.77 -0.41
CA PHE A 12 -19.17 7.55 -0.96
C PHE A 12 -19.74 8.60 0.02
N PHE A 13 -20.24 8.22 1.19
CA PHE A 13 -20.75 9.19 2.18
C PHE A 13 -19.64 9.56 3.19
N GLN A 14 -19.51 10.85 3.46
CA GLN A 14 -18.68 11.31 4.56
C GLN A 14 -19.37 11.01 5.89
N MET A 15 -18.62 10.47 6.82
CA MET A 15 -19.06 10.07 8.15
C MET A 15 -18.32 10.87 9.22
N ASP A 16 -18.96 11.10 10.36
CA ASP A 16 -18.28 11.60 11.53
C ASP A 16 -17.49 10.47 12.23
N GLU A 17 -16.70 10.83 13.22
CA GLU A 17 -15.83 9.90 13.93
C GLU A 17 -16.63 8.79 14.66
N GLU A 18 -17.79 9.13 15.23
CA GLU A 18 -18.63 8.18 15.94
C GLU A 18 -19.21 7.12 14.97
N ALA A 19 -19.68 7.54 13.81
CA ALA A 19 -20.19 6.62 12.79
C ALA A 19 -19.09 5.71 12.25
N LEU A 20 -17.87 6.25 12.04
CA LEU A 20 -16.71 5.44 11.65
C LEU A 20 -16.32 4.43 12.73
N PHE A 21 -16.30 4.86 13.99
CA PHE A 21 -16.01 3.96 15.11
C PHE A 21 -17.02 2.81 15.17
N GLN A 22 -18.33 3.12 15.07
CA GLN A 22 -19.39 2.12 15.10
C GLN A 22 -19.29 1.15 13.91
N TYR A 23 -18.96 1.64 12.70
CA TYR A 23 -18.73 0.80 11.54
C TYR A 23 -17.62 -0.24 11.77
N TYR A 24 -16.45 0.19 12.23
CA TYR A 24 -15.35 -0.73 12.52
C TYR A 24 -15.71 -1.72 13.62
N ARG A 25 -16.35 -1.24 14.69
CA ARG A 25 -16.82 -2.07 15.78
C ARG A 25 -17.76 -3.18 15.31
N ASP A 26 -18.73 -2.86 14.46
CA ASP A 26 -19.71 -3.83 13.98
C ASP A 26 -19.08 -4.89 13.07
N VAL A 27 -18.10 -4.50 12.24
CA VAL A 27 -17.36 -5.44 11.41
C VAL A 27 -16.46 -6.34 12.26
N ILE A 28 -15.70 -5.76 13.19
CA ILE A 28 -14.69 -6.49 13.96
C ILE A 28 -15.34 -7.48 14.93
N LYS A 29 -16.47 -7.13 15.54
CA LYS A 29 -17.25 -8.04 16.42
C LYS A 29 -17.70 -9.34 15.73
N GLY A 30 -17.78 -9.34 14.41
CA GLY A 30 -18.09 -10.53 13.61
C GLY A 30 -16.89 -11.44 13.34
N LEU A 31 -15.69 -11.07 13.77
CA LEU A 31 -14.45 -11.80 13.53
C LEU A 31 -14.03 -12.63 14.76
N PRO A 32 -13.23 -13.68 14.59
CA PRO A 32 -12.59 -14.36 15.71
C PRO A 32 -11.71 -13.40 16.52
N GLU A 33 -11.71 -13.52 17.84
CA GLU A 33 -10.99 -12.59 18.74
C GLU A 33 -9.50 -12.44 18.44
N ASN A 34 -8.85 -13.49 17.96
CA ASN A 34 -7.41 -13.50 17.64
C ASN A 34 -7.12 -13.28 16.14
N PHE A 35 -8.11 -12.89 15.34
CA PHE A 35 -7.91 -12.69 13.91
C PHE A 35 -7.32 -11.31 13.64
N PRO A 36 -6.07 -11.21 13.10
CA PRO A 36 -5.39 -9.93 12.92
C PRO A 36 -6.14 -9.01 11.98
N VAL A 37 -6.30 -7.75 12.38
CA VAL A 37 -6.98 -6.70 11.62
C VAL A 37 -6.04 -5.53 11.41
N TYR A 38 -5.93 -5.07 10.16
CA TYR A 38 -5.38 -3.76 9.82
C TYR A 38 -6.51 -2.81 9.43
N ILE A 39 -6.50 -1.63 9.99
CA ILE A 39 -7.34 -0.54 9.47
C ILE A 39 -6.74 -0.06 8.16
N TYR A 40 -7.53 -0.02 7.09
CA TYR A 40 -7.06 0.48 5.81
C TYR A 40 -7.58 1.90 5.55
N ASN A 41 -6.74 2.88 5.80
CA ASN A 41 -7.05 4.29 5.57
C ASN A 41 -6.53 4.77 4.22
N ILE A 42 -7.46 5.10 3.32
CA ILE A 42 -7.21 5.63 1.97
C ILE A 42 -8.17 6.79 1.68
N PRO A 43 -8.00 7.95 2.33
CA PRO A 43 -8.98 9.05 2.31
C PRO A 43 -9.25 9.58 0.89
N GLY A 44 -8.27 9.53 0.00
CA GLY A 44 -8.45 9.92 -1.41
C GLY A 44 -9.45 9.07 -2.21
N CYS A 45 -9.76 7.85 -1.73
CA CYS A 45 -10.72 6.95 -2.40
C CYS A 45 -12.03 6.80 -1.63
N THR A 46 -12.03 6.98 -0.31
CA THR A 46 -13.18 6.71 0.54
C THR A 46 -13.94 7.96 0.99
N THR A 47 -13.35 9.15 0.85
CA THR A 47 -13.84 10.42 1.43
C THR A 47 -13.85 10.44 2.97
N ASN A 48 -13.50 9.33 3.60
CA ASN A 48 -13.41 9.19 5.05
C ASN A 48 -11.94 9.03 5.47
N ASP A 49 -11.58 9.62 6.60
CA ASP A 49 -10.22 9.64 7.14
C ASP A 49 -10.21 9.11 8.58
N VAL A 50 -9.48 8.04 8.82
CA VAL A 50 -9.26 7.49 10.16
C VAL A 50 -8.11 8.26 10.80
N LYS A 51 -8.45 9.22 11.64
CA LYS A 51 -7.47 10.03 12.37
C LYS A 51 -6.76 9.23 13.48
N PRO A 52 -5.58 9.67 13.95
CA PRO A 52 -4.83 8.96 15.00
C PRO A 52 -5.64 8.67 16.24
N GLY A 53 -6.41 9.64 16.75
CA GLY A 53 -7.29 9.45 17.93
C GLY A 53 -8.35 8.37 17.74
N LEU A 54 -8.94 8.26 16.53
CA LEU A 54 -9.90 7.20 16.24
C LEU A 54 -9.20 5.83 16.17
N LEU A 55 -8.02 5.75 15.54
CA LEU A 55 -7.24 4.51 15.51
C LEU A 55 -6.90 4.04 16.93
N GLN A 56 -6.45 4.95 17.79
CA GLN A 56 -6.12 4.62 19.17
C GLN A 56 -7.33 4.06 19.94
N LYS A 57 -8.48 4.72 19.86
CA LYS A 57 -9.74 4.23 20.49
C LYS A 57 -10.11 2.83 19.99
N LEU A 58 -9.98 2.59 18.69
CA LEU A 58 -10.26 1.28 18.10
C LEU A 58 -9.28 0.21 18.60
N MET A 59 -7.98 0.52 18.69
CA MET A 59 -6.96 -0.41 19.19
C MET A 59 -7.08 -0.68 20.68
N GLU A 60 -7.64 0.25 21.48
CA GLU A 60 -7.94 0.07 22.90
C GLU A 60 -9.13 -0.89 23.10
N GLU A 61 -10.20 -0.74 22.30
CA GLU A 61 -11.37 -1.63 22.39
C GLU A 61 -11.13 -3.01 21.76
N PHE A 62 -10.31 -3.07 20.67
CA PHE A 62 -10.09 -4.30 19.91
C PHE A 62 -8.60 -4.68 19.86
N PRO A 63 -8.14 -5.57 20.76
CA PRO A 63 -6.75 -6.00 20.82
C PRO A 63 -6.24 -6.68 19.54
N ASN A 64 -7.13 -7.23 18.72
CA ASN A 64 -6.82 -7.85 17.44
C ASN A 64 -6.58 -6.86 16.29
N ILE A 65 -6.81 -5.56 16.48
CA ILE A 65 -6.30 -4.54 15.56
C ILE A 65 -4.79 -4.41 15.78
N VAL A 66 -3.99 -4.89 14.84
CA VAL A 66 -2.53 -4.90 14.94
C VAL A 66 -1.90 -3.64 14.37
N GLY A 67 -2.58 -2.96 13.45
CA GLY A 67 -2.00 -1.78 12.83
C GLY A 67 -2.88 -1.09 11.79
N ILE A 68 -2.24 -0.27 11.00
CA ILE A 68 -2.88 0.53 9.95
C ILE A 68 -2.09 0.44 8.64
N LYS A 69 -2.81 0.26 7.52
CA LYS A 69 -2.30 0.59 6.20
C LYS A 69 -2.75 2.00 5.84
N TYR A 70 -1.79 2.90 5.61
CA TYR A 70 -2.06 4.29 5.27
C TYR A 70 -1.64 4.61 3.84
N SER A 71 -2.60 4.94 2.98
CA SER A 71 -2.41 5.23 1.56
C SER A 71 -2.70 6.70 1.26
N SER A 72 -1.80 7.57 1.73
CA SER A 72 -1.77 9.01 1.46
C SER A 72 -0.32 9.52 1.52
N PRO A 73 0.05 10.54 0.75
CA PRO A 73 1.42 11.06 0.73
C PRO A 73 1.71 12.07 1.87
N ASP A 74 1.12 11.86 3.04
CA ASP A 74 1.27 12.72 4.21
C ASP A 74 2.16 12.04 5.27
N LEU A 75 3.45 12.39 5.28
CA LEU A 75 4.42 11.81 6.21
C LEU A 75 4.23 12.31 7.65
N MET A 76 3.73 13.53 7.85
CA MET A 76 3.42 14.05 9.19
C MET A 76 2.32 13.18 9.84
N ARG A 77 1.32 12.76 9.07
CA ARG A 77 0.29 11.85 9.54
C ARG A 77 0.85 10.46 9.89
N VAL A 78 1.91 10.01 9.21
CA VAL A 78 2.63 8.77 9.59
C VAL A 78 3.24 8.93 10.98
N GLU A 79 3.89 10.06 11.26
CA GLU A 79 4.43 10.38 12.59
C GLU A 79 3.32 10.43 13.64
N ASP A 80 2.21 11.14 13.36
CA ASP A 80 1.07 11.24 14.28
C ASP A 80 0.50 9.87 14.68
N TYR A 81 0.47 8.89 13.76
CA TYR A 81 0.03 7.52 14.08
C TYR A 81 1.02 6.77 14.97
N LEU A 82 2.31 7.06 14.85
CA LEU A 82 3.37 6.38 15.60
C LEU A 82 3.69 7.05 16.95
N GLU A 83 3.30 8.32 17.13
CA GLU A 83 3.43 9.09 18.36
C GLU A 83 2.22 8.94 19.29
N THR A 84 1.77 7.71 19.54
CA THR A 84 0.67 7.45 20.45
C THR A 84 1.17 7.12 21.85
N ASP A 85 0.44 7.56 22.90
CA ASP A 85 0.73 7.22 24.31
C ASP A 85 0.39 5.75 24.65
N GLY A 86 -0.35 5.08 23.76
CA GLY A 86 -0.80 3.70 23.93
C GLY A 86 0.04 2.68 23.17
N ARG A 87 -0.60 1.57 22.80
CA ARG A 87 0.00 0.54 21.95
C ARG A 87 0.26 1.11 20.55
N LYS A 88 1.52 1.03 20.12
CA LYS A 88 1.92 1.51 18.80
C LYS A 88 1.37 0.59 17.69
N PRO A 89 0.76 1.15 16.63
CA PRO A 89 0.32 0.35 15.51
C PRO A 89 1.51 -0.11 14.65
N GLU A 90 1.41 -1.29 14.06
CA GLU A 90 2.22 -1.62 12.89
C GLU A 90 1.73 -0.76 11.71
N LEU A 91 2.54 0.17 11.25
CA LEU A 91 2.18 1.06 10.16
C LEU A 91 2.77 0.58 8.84
N LEU A 92 1.89 0.29 7.89
CA LEU A 92 2.22 -0.06 6.52
C LEU A 92 1.87 1.12 5.61
N ILE A 93 2.86 1.63 4.88
CA ILE A 93 2.59 2.71 3.90
C ILE A 93 2.04 2.13 2.59
N GLY A 94 1.06 2.82 2.00
CA GLY A 94 0.52 2.48 0.67
C GLY A 94 0.97 3.46 -0.41
N CYS A 95 2.00 4.25 -0.14
CA CYS A 95 2.57 5.22 -1.05
C CYS A 95 4.04 4.86 -1.32
N ASP A 96 4.31 4.33 -2.51
CA ASP A 96 5.61 3.76 -2.89
C ASP A 96 6.76 4.75 -2.77
N SER A 97 6.49 6.01 -3.13
CA SER A 97 7.47 7.10 -3.06
C SER A 97 7.90 7.47 -1.64
N LEU A 98 7.19 6.98 -0.61
CA LEU A 98 7.47 7.24 0.80
C LEU A 98 7.90 5.99 1.57
N PHE A 99 8.24 4.89 0.88
CA PHE A 99 8.53 3.64 1.57
C PHE A 99 9.72 3.73 2.52
N LEU A 100 10.86 4.23 2.04
CA LEU A 100 12.04 4.42 2.89
C LEU A 100 11.78 5.42 4.03
N GLN A 101 11.12 6.55 3.72
CA GLN A 101 10.80 7.57 4.72
C GLN A 101 9.89 7.00 5.82
N CYS A 102 8.92 6.19 5.44
CA CYS A 102 8.05 5.50 6.39
C CYS A 102 8.85 4.56 7.32
N LEU A 103 9.78 3.79 6.78
CA LEU A 103 10.66 2.93 7.58
C LEU A 103 11.54 3.75 8.54
N MET A 104 12.10 4.87 8.06
CA MET A 104 12.93 5.77 8.88
C MET A 104 12.14 6.45 10.01
N THR A 105 10.84 6.63 9.86
CA THR A 105 9.93 7.18 10.88
C THR A 105 9.47 6.12 11.89
N GLY A 106 9.66 4.82 11.59
CA GLY A 106 9.27 3.71 12.46
C GLY A 106 8.12 2.86 11.93
N GLY A 107 7.68 3.09 10.69
CA GLY A 107 6.78 2.16 9.99
C GLY A 107 7.44 0.81 9.74
N VAL A 108 6.65 -0.23 9.50
CA VAL A 108 7.16 -1.61 9.44
C VAL A 108 7.23 -2.18 8.02
N GLY A 109 6.67 -1.48 7.02
CA GLY A 109 6.67 -2.00 5.65
C GLY A 109 5.77 -1.22 4.71
N THR A 110 5.51 -1.82 3.55
CA THR A 110 4.60 -1.26 2.53
C THR A 110 3.65 -2.31 1.98
N VAL A 111 2.45 -1.86 1.57
CA VAL A 111 1.48 -2.66 0.81
C VAL A 111 1.07 -1.85 -0.41
N THR A 112 1.58 -2.24 -1.56
CA THR A 112 1.53 -1.44 -2.79
C THR A 112 1.16 -2.28 -4.01
N GLY A 113 0.51 -1.67 -4.99
CA GLY A 113 0.21 -2.27 -6.28
C GLY A 113 1.48 -2.55 -7.10
N PRO A 114 2.32 -1.54 -7.38
CA PRO A 114 3.60 -1.71 -8.10
C PRO A 114 4.54 -2.73 -7.46
N GLY A 115 4.55 -2.86 -6.13
CA GLY A 115 5.35 -3.87 -5.43
C GLY A 115 5.02 -5.31 -5.78
N SER A 116 3.84 -5.60 -6.32
CA SER A 116 3.49 -6.93 -6.83
C SER A 116 4.18 -7.26 -8.16
N ILE A 117 4.64 -6.25 -8.89
CA ILE A 117 5.37 -6.39 -10.16
C ILE A 117 6.87 -6.23 -9.94
N PHE A 118 7.28 -5.19 -9.24
CA PHE A 118 8.67 -4.75 -9.07
C PHE A 118 9.23 -5.12 -7.69
N HIS A 119 8.80 -6.25 -7.13
CA HIS A 119 9.05 -6.64 -5.74
C HIS A 119 10.55 -6.78 -5.39
N GLU A 120 11.41 -7.06 -6.37
CA GLU A 120 12.86 -7.16 -6.15
C GLU A 120 13.43 -5.85 -5.60
N ARG A 121 12.96 -4.70 -6.10
CA ARG A 121 13.38 -3.39 -5.60
C ARG A 121 12.86 -3.11 -4.20
N PHE A 122 11.59 -3.44 -3.94
CA PHE A 122 10.99 -3.24 -2.61
C PHE A 122 11.67 -4.12 -1.57
N THR A 123 11.92 -5.39 -1.88
CA THR A 123 12.62 -6.32 -0.99
C THR A 123 14.07 -5.87 -0.75
N ARG A 124 14.77 -5.41 -1.80
CA ARG A 124 16.13 -4.90 -1.68
C ARG A 124 16.20 -3.66 -0.79
N LEU A 125 15.30 -2.69 -0.99
CA LEU A 125 15.23 -1.50 -0.16
C LEU A 125 15.01 -1.86 1.31
N TYR A 126 14.05 -2.75 1.59
CA TYR A 126 13.76 -3.18 2.94
C TYR A 126 14.98 -3.85 3.62
N ARG A 127 15.67 -4.75 2.90
CA ARG A 127 16.88 -5.40 3.38
C ARG A 127 18.00 -4.39 3.64
N GLN A 128 18.28 -3.49 2.69
CA GLN A 128 19.27 -2.43 2.86
C GLN A 128 18.99 -1.56 4.09
N TYR A 129 17.72 -1.20 4.30
CA TYR A 129 17.32 -0.47 5.50
C TYR A 129 17.62 -1.27 6.77
N GLN A 130 17.27 -2.56 6.83
CA GLN A 130 17.53 -3.43 7.99
C GLN A 130 19.03 -3.62 8.27
N GLU A 131 19.84 -3.67 7.24
CA GLU A 131 21.30 -3.79 7.31
C GLU A 131 22.02 -2.46 7.65
N GLY A 132 21.28 -1.34 7.72
CA GLY A 132 21.83 0.00 7.98
C GLY A 132 22.47 0.66 6.74
N ASP A 133 22.32 0.07 5.55
CA ASP A 133 22.76 0.68 4.28
C ASP A 133 21.73 1.70 3.79
N TYR A 134 21.63 2.81 4.51
CA TYR A 134 20.67 3.88 4.18
C TYR A 134 20.98 4.56 2.85
N ALA A 135 22.26 4.63 2.47
CA ALA A 135 22.66 5.20 1.18
C ALA A 135 22.18 4.31 0.01
N GLY A 136 22.36 3.00 0.11
CA GLY A 136 21.85 2.04 -0.86
C GLY A 136 20.31 2.04 -0.91
N ALA A 137 19.65 2.06 0.25
CA ALA A 137 18.20 2.15 0.34
C ALA A 137 17.64 3.42 -0.35
N ALA A 138 18.31 4.57 -0.17
CA ALA A 138 17.92 5.81 -0.84
C ALA A 138 18.09 5.75 -2.36
N MET A 139 19.13 5.09 -2.86
CA MET A 139 19.31 4.85 -4.29
C MET A 139 18.21 3.92 -4.85
N THR A 140 17.86 2.89 -4.10
CA THR A 140 16.77 1.97 -4.49
C THR A 140 15.41 2.66 -4.45
N GLN A 141 15.15 3.49 -3.44
CA GLN A 141 13.94 4.33 -3.36
C GLN A 141 13.81 5.25 -4.58
N LYS A 142 14.90 5.86 -5.02
CA LYS A 142 14.90 6.70 -6.21
C LYS A 142 14.47 5.92 -7.46
N LYS A 143 14.96 4.69 -7.64
CA LYS A 143 14.55 3.81 -8.76
C LYS A 143 13.06 3.43 -8.70
N ILE A 144 12.49 3.22 -7.51
CA ILE A 144 11.05 2.99 -7.32
C ILE A 144 10.28 4.21 -7.81
N VAL A 145 10.64 5.42 -7.33
CA VAL A 145 9.98 6.67 -7.73
C VAL A 145 10.11 6.95 -9.25
N GLU A 146 11.26 6.64 -9.85
CA GLU A 146 11.47 6.79 -11.29
C GLU A 146 10.53 5.86 -12.09
N THR A 147 10.32 4.64 -11.61
CA THR A 147 9.36 3.71 -12.23
C THR A 147 7.92 4.19 -12.09
N ASP A 148 7.52 4.64 -10.90
CA ASP A 148 6.18 5.19 -10.66
C ASP A 148 5.89 6.39 -11.58
N ARG A 149 6.88 7.27 -11.78
CA ARG A 149 6.74 8.41 -12.69
C ARG A 149 6.49 8.02 -14.14
N LYS A 150 7.08 6.91 -14.60
CA LYS A 150 6.84 6.39 -15.95
C LYS A 150 5.42 5.82 -16.13
N LEU A 151 4.77 5.44 -15.03
CA LEU A 151 3.39 4.92 -15.03
C LEU A 151 2.33 6.05 -14.96
N VAL A 152 2.73 7.29 -14.68
CA VAL A 152 1.80 8.43 -14.60
C VAL A 152 1.11 8.67 -15.94
N GLY A 153 -0.23 8.82 -15.89
CA GLY A 153 -1.06 9.04 -17.06
C GLY A 153 -1.61 7.76 -17.71
N ILE A 154 -1.10 6.59 -17.34
CA ILE A 154 -1.66 5.30 -17.75
C ILE A 154 -2.69 4.84 -16.70
N PRO A 155 -3.86 4.29 -17.10
CA PRO A 155 -4.85 3.79 -16.14
C PRO A 155 -4.25 2.75 -15.19
N GLY A 156 -4.23 3.04 -13.87
CA GLY A 156 -3.43 2.30 -12.90
C GLY A 156 -3.75 0.80 -12.82
N ILE A 157 -5.00 0.40 -12.57
CA ILE A 157 -5.36 -1.03 -12.44
C ILE A 157 -5.14 -1.80 -13.75
N PRO A 158 -5.57 -1.31 -14.94
CA PRO A 158 -5.22 -1.94 -16.20
C PRO A 158 -3.71 -2.06 -16.43
N ALA A 159 -2.92 -1.03 -16.10
CA ALA A 159 -1.47 -1.07 -16.21
C ALA A 159 -0.84 -2.16 -15.33
N LEU A 160 -1.23 -2.22 -14.05
CA LEU A 160 -0.71 -3.24 -13.14
C LEU A 160 -1.06 -4.67 -13.60
N LYS A 161 -2.28 -4.89 -14.12
CA LYS A 161 -2.66 -6.20 -14.65
C LYS A 161 -1.88 -6.56 -15.91
N THR A 162 -1.63 -5.61 -16.80
CA THR A 162 -0.80 -5.85 -17.99
C THR A 162 0.64 -6.20 -17.59
N LEU A 163 1.22 -5.49 -16.65
CA LEU A 163 2.55 -5.80 -16.12
C LEU A 163 2.62 -7.17 -15.42
N LEU A 164 1.60 -7.54 -14.64
CA LEU A 164 1.50 -8.88 -14.03
C LEU A 164 1.39 -9.98 -15.08
N LYS A 165 0.71 -9.70 -16.20
CA LYS A 165 0.61 -10.63 -17.32
C LYS A 165 1.96 -10.78 -18.04
N LEU A 166 2.68 -9.67 -18.30
CA LEU A 166 4.04 -9.69 -18.85
C LEU A 166 4.98 -10.48 -17.93
N ARG A 167 4.80 -10.37 -16.62
CA ARG A 167 5.57 -11.15 -15.63
C ARG A 167 5.14 -12.64 -15.53
N GLY A 168 4.10 -13.05 -16.24
CA GLY A 168 3.62 -14.45 -16.21
C GLY A 168 2.81 -14.81 -14.98
N VAL A 169 2.49 -13.85 -14.09
CA VAL A 169 1.75 -14.11 -12.84
C VAL A 169 0.27 -14.34 -13.09
N ILE A 170 -0.32 -13.65 -14.05
CA ILE A 170 -1.73 -13.79 -14.43
C ILE A 170 -1.87 -14.07 -15.93
N ARG A 171 -2.94 -14.78 -16.29
CA ARG A 171 -3.20 -15.17 -17.70
C ARG A 171 -3.81 -14.05 -18.54
N THR A 172 -4.52 -13.11 -17.93
CA THR A 172 -5.28 -12.07 -18.62
C THR A 172 -5.25 -10.75 -17.86
N ASP A 173 -5.14 -9.67 -18.59
CA ASP A 173 -5.17 -8.29 -18.11
C ASP A 173 -6.56 -7.64 -18.17
N VAL A 174 -7.60 -8.42 -18.49
CA VAL A 174 -8.99 -7.95 -18.57
C VAL A 174 -9.42 -7.35 -17.23
N CYS A 175 -10.00 -6.15 -17.29
CA CYS A 175 -10.64 -5.47 -16.17
C CYS A 175 -12.15 -5.44 -16.36
N ARG A 176 -12.89 -5.43 -15.26
CA ARG A 176 -14.33 -5.18 -15.28
C ARG A 176 -14.61 -3.70 -15.57
N GLY A 177 -15.68 -3.41 -16.30
CA GLY A 177 -16.18 -2.04 -16.41
C GLY A 177 -16.48 -1.41 -15.03
N PRO A 178 -16.34 -0.10 -14.90
CA PRO A 178 -16.08 0.88 -15.95
C PRO A 178 -14.60 1.09 -16.32
N LEU A 179 -13.67 0.27 -15.82
CA LEU A 179 -12.26 0.38 -16.19
C LEU A 179 -12.10 0.05 -17.68
N ARG A 180 -11.55 1.01 -18.44
CA ARG A 180 -11.29 0.80 -19.86
C ARG A 180 -10.06 -0.07 -20.07
N PRO A 181 -9.98 -0.83 -21.18
CA PRO A 181 -8.73 -1.47 -21.59
C PRO A 181 -7.66 -0.41 -21.94
N LEU A 182 -6.42 -0.83 -21.91
CA LEU A 182 -5.30 0.00 -22.37
C LEU A 182 -5.32 0.14 -23.89
N LYS A 183 -4.85 1.29 -24.39
CA LYS A 183 -4.54 1.52 -25.81
C LYS A 183 -3.23 0.82 -26.16
N GLU A 184 -2.99 0.61 -27.45
CA GLU A 184 -1.78 -0.07 -27.92
C GLU A 184 -0.48 0.71 -27.62
N ASP A 185 -0.54 2.04 -27.67
CA ASP A 185 0.59 2.90 -27.27
C ASP A 185 0.88 2.80 -25.75
N GLU A 186 -0.16 2.75 -24.92
CA GLU A 186 -0.01 2.54 -23.46
C GLU A 186 0.61 1.17 -23.15
N LYS A 187 0.19 0.10 -23.83
CA LYS A 187 0.76 -1.24 -23.66
C LYS A 187 2.24 -1.28 -24.05
N ARG A 188 2.61 -0.68 -25.19
CA ARG A 188 4.00 -0.60 -25.63
C ARG A 188 4.90 0.10 -24.62
N ILE A 189 4.40 1.21 -24.01
CA ILE A 189 5.15 1.89 -22.94
C ILE A 189 5.37 0.95 -21.75
N LEU A 190 4.37 0.15 -21.36
CA LEU A 190 4.51 -0.81 -20.26
C LEU A 190 5.49 -1.94 -20.60
N GLU A 191 5.49 -2.43 -21.84
CA GLU A 191 6.45 -3.43 -22.32
C GLU A 191 7.90 -2.88 -22.24
N GLU A 192 8.12 -1.64 -22.66
CA GLU A 192 9.42 -0.96 -22.56
C GLU A 192 9.86 -0.78 -21.09
N ILE A 193 8.94 -0.37 -20.21
CA ILE A 193 9.22 -0.23 -18.77
C ILE A 193 9.59 -1.58 -18.17
N TYR A 194 8.85 -2.63 -18.49
CA TYR A 194 9.08 -3.96 -17.95
C TYR A 194 10.38 -4.58 -18.49
N ALA A 195 10.67 -4.44 -19.77
CA ALA A 195 11.92 -4.91 -20.37
C ALA A 195 13.15 -4.23 -19.73
N ALA A 196 13.12 -2.90 -19.58
CA ALA A 196 14.18 -2.16 -18.92
C ALA A 196 14.36 -2.59 -17.46
N TYR A 197 13.25 -2.86 -16.76
CA TYR A 197 13.30 -3.38 -15.39
C TYR A 197 13.95 -4.77 -15.32
N CYS A 198 13.56 -5.69 -16.21
CA CYS A 198 14.14 -7.04 -16.28
C CYS A 198 15.66 -6.98 -16.55
N GLU A 199 16.10 -6.14 -17.49
CA GLU A 199 17.52 -5.94 -17.77
C GLU A 199 18.29 -5.42 -16.54
N GLU A 200 17.75 -4.40 -15.85
CA GLU A 200 18.39 -3.83 -14.66
C GLU A 200 18.45 -4.81 -13.47
N GLU A 201 17.45 -5.66 -13.30
CA GLU A 201 17.36 -6.62 -12.20
C GLU A 201 17.96 -8.00 -12.54
N GLY A 202 18.43 -8.20 -13.78
CA GLY A 202 18.97 -9.48 -14.24
C GLY A 202 17.92 -10.59 -14.28
N ILE A 203 16.66 -10.24 -14.55
CA ILE A 203 15.56 -11.19 -14.68
C ILE A 203 15.57 -11.70 -16.13
N HIS A 204 15.84 -12.99 -16.30
CA HIS A 204 15.80 -13.66 -17.59
C HIS A 204 14.53 -14.51 -17.66
N GLU A 205 13.80 -14.43 -18.79
CA GLU A 205 12.64 -15.28 -19.09
C GLU A 205 13.06 -16.75 -19.34
#